data_ae26f9b724d031d9cde0979bba47b8b1
#
_entry.id   ae26f9b724d031d9cde0979bba47b8b1
#
_cell.length_a   1.000
_cell.length_b   1.000
_cell.length_c   1.000
_cell.angle_alpha   90.00
_cell.angle_beta   90.00
_cell.angle_gamma   90.00
#
_symmetry.space_group_name_H-M   'P 1'
#
loop_
_entity.id
_entity.type
_entity.pdbx_description
1 polymer ?
#
loop_
_entity_poly.entity_id
_entity_poly.type
_entity_poly.pdbx_seq_one_letter_code
_entity_poly.pdbx_strand_id
1 'polypeptide(L)'
;MSDLKVTPEEYVEILNLYSAYNLASDAGDAEGYADCFMEKGEHHGTFDVYGRAALIEYKKADFAKRRHLYRRHWNGSIHLEKIDARTIRGRCYFFGYNGEPGKVPQTTHAGVYTDLIRQENGRWKFAERRIAFDAAV
;
A
#
# COMPACT_ATOMS: atom_id res chain seq x y z
N MET A 1 -18.72 -5.66 26.51
CA MET A 1 -17.35 -5.33 26.12
C MET A 1 -16.92 -6.16 24.94
N SER A 2 -16.62 -5.55 23.86
CA SER A 2 -16.23 -6.33 22.71
C SER A 2 -14.73 -6.62 22.75
N ASP A 3 -14.39 -7.88 22.58
CA ASP A 3 -13.01 -8.31 22.43
C ASP A 3 -12.69 -8.33 20.95
N LEU A 4 -12.74 -7.15 20.32
CA LEU A 4 -12.40 -7.02 18.92
C LEU A 4 -10.91 -7.26 18.74
N LYS A 5 -10.59 -8.38 18.16
CA LYS A 5 -9.21 -8.76 17.87
C LYS A 5 -9.07 -9.14 16.40
N VAL A 6 -7.94 -8.81 15.85
CA VAL A 6 -7.57 -9.30 14.53
C VAL A 6 -7.28 -10.79 14.66
N THR A 7 -7.96 -11.60 13.88
CA THR A 7 -7.72 -13.06 13.88
C THR A 7 -6.40 -13.39 13.18
N PRO A 8 -5.81 -14.57 13.45
CA PRO A 8 -4.62 -14.97 12.69
C PRO A 8 -4.85 -15.00 11.18
N GLU A 9 -6.02 -15.44 10.73
CA GLU A 9 -6.36 -15.50 9.31
C GLU A 9 -6.41 -14.11 8.69
N GLU A 10 -7.03 -13.16 9.40
CA GLU A 10 -7.08 -11.77 8.97
C GLU A 10 -5.68 -11.17 8.89
N TYR A 11 -4.86 -11.45 9.89
CA TYR A 11 -3.49 -10.95 9.94
C TYR A 11 -2.69 -11.45 8.73
N VAL A 12 -2.74 -12.75 8.46
CA VAL A 12 -2.02 -13.35 7.34
C VAL A 12 -2.51 -12.78 6.01
N GLU A 13 -3.82 -12.67 5.82
CA GLU A 13 -4.36 -12.10 4.59
C GLU A 13 -3.93 -10.65 4.38
N ILE A 14 -3.92 -9.85 5.44
CA ILE A 14 -3.52 -8.44 5.35
C ILE A 14 -2.02 -8.29 5.13
N LEU A 15 -1.19 -9.13 5.74
CA LEU A 15 0.24 -9.13 5.43
C LEU A 15 0.46 -9.42 3.95
N ASN A 16 -0.31 -10.37 3.39
CA ASN A 16 -0.22 -10.67 1.97
C ASN A 16 -0.71 -9.49 1.11
N LEU A 17 -1.72 -8.77 1.58
CA LEU A 17 -2.20 -7.54 0.91
C LEU A 17 -1.10 -6.48 0.84
N TYR A 18 -0.38 -6.27 1.94
CA TYR A 18 0.75 -5.33 1.99
C TYR A 18 1.83 -5.72 0.99
N SER A 19 2.15 -7.00 0.92
CA SER A 19 3.15 -7.52 -0.03
C SER A 19 2.67 -7.41 -1.48
N ALA A 20 1.42 -7.73 -1.74
CA ALA A 20 0.83 -7.62 -3.08
C ALA A 20 0.87 -6.17 -3.58
N TYR A 21 0.58 -5.23 -2.70
CA TYR A 21 0.66 -3.80 -3.01
C TYR A 21 2.08 -3.40 -3.42
N ASN A 22 3.07 -3.77 -2.63
CA ASN A 22 4.46 -3.44 -2.92
C ASN A 22 4.92 -4.05 -4.24
N LEU A 23 4.66 -5.34 -4.44
CA LEU A 23 5.09 -6.04 -5.64
C LEU A 23 4.45 -5.45 -6.91
N ALA A 24 3.15 -5.18 -6.88
CA ALA A 24 2.45 -4.59 -8.01
C ALA A 24 2.93 -3.17 -8.29
N SER A 25 3.04 -2.35 -7.25
CA SER A 25 3.51 -0.97 -7.38
C SER A 25 4.93 -0.92 -7.95
N ASP A 26 5.82 -1.74 -7.43
CA ASP A 26 7.22 -1.74 -7.85
C ASP A 26 7.38 -2.22 -9.29
N ALA A 27 6.56 -3.16 -9.73
CA ALA A 27 6.59 -3.70 -11.10
C ALA A 27 5.85 -2.83 -12.11
N GLY A 28 5.10 -1.83 -11.65
CA GLY A 28 4.26 -1.03 -12.54
C GLY A 28 3.02 -1.76 -13.01
N ASP A 29 2.60 -2.79 -12.28
CA ASP A 29 1.36 -3.51 -12.54
C ASP A 29 0.18 -2.68 -11.99
N ALA A 30 -0.34 -1.80 -12.84
CA ALA A 30 -1.36 -0.84 -12.43
C ALA A 30 -2.67 -1.52 -12.01
N GLU A 31 -3.07 -2.59 -12.69
CA GLU A 31 -4.28 -3.33 -12.33
C GLU A 31 -4.09 -4.08 -11.01
N GLY A 32 -2.96 -4.77 -10.83
CA GLY A 32 -2.63 -5.44 -9.59
C GLY A 32 -2.55 -4.48 -8.40
N TYR A 33 -2.00 -3.28 -8.64
CA TYR A 33 -1.98 -2.22 -7.65
C TYR A 33 -3.40 -1.81 -7.25
N ALA A 34 -4.26 -1.55 -8.24
CA ALA A 34 -5.65 -1.17 -8.00
C ALA A 34 -6.46 -2.29 -7.33
N ASP A 35 -6.12 -3.54 -7.63
CA ASP A 35 -6.80 -4.71 -7.00
C ASP A 35 -6.59 -4.76 -5.49
N CYS A 36 -5.56 -4.11 -4.96
CA CYS A 36 -5.33 -4.03 -3.52
C CYS A 36 -6.31 -3.08 -2.83
N PHE A 37 -7.00 -2.25 -3.58
CA PHE A 37 -7.97 -1.28 -3.06
C PHE A 37 -9.39 -1.76 -3.32
N MET A 38 -10.32 -1.28 -2.50
CA MET A 38 -11.74 -1.38 -2.80
C MET A 38 -12.03 -0.60 -4.09
N GLU A 39 -13.13 -0.91 -4.77
CA GLU A 39 -13.53 -0.23 -6.01
C GLU A 39 -13.49 1.29 -5.87
N LYS A 40 -13.96 1.79 -4.72
CA LYS A 40 -13.95 3.22 -4.37
C LYS A 40 -12.81 3.58 -3.42
N GLY A 41 -11.74 2.78 -3.41
CA GLY A 41 -10.62 3.00 -2.53
C GLY A 41 -9.88 4.29 -2.82
N GLU A 42 -9.14 4.77 -1.82
CA GLU A 42 -8.48 6.07 -1.86
C GLU A 42 -7.02 5.95 -1.50
N HIS A 43 -6.21 6.67 -2.23
CA HIS A 43 -4.78 6.82 -1.97
C HIS A 43 -4.51 8.29 -1.65
N HIS A 44 -3.90 8.56 -0.51
CA HIS A 44 -3.52 9.90 -0.08
C HIS A 44 -2.02 9.93 0.21
N GLY A 45 -1.27 10.57 -0.66
CA GLY A 45 0.17 10.72 -0.53
C GLY A 45 0.56 12.10 -1.07
N THR A 46 1.51 12.12 -2.00
CA THR A 46 1.84 13.36 -2.72
C THR A 46 0.61 13.89 -3.46
N PHE A 47 -0.22 12.97 -3.97
CA PHE A 47 -1.47 13.29 -4.64
C PHE A 47 -2.60 12.49 -3.99
N ASP A 48 -3.81 13.03 -4.05
CA ASP A 48 -5.02 12.31 -3.65
C ASP A 48 -5.62 11.66 -4.88
N VAL A 49 -5.91 10.37 -4.78
CA VAL A 49 -6.40 9.56 -5.90
C VAL A 49 -7.61 8.77 -5.43
N TYR A 50 -8.72 8.85 -6.13
CA TYR A 50 -9.99 8.27 -5.71
C TYR A 50 -10.53 7.30 -6.75
N GLY A 51 -10.74 6.05 -6.34
CA GLY A 51 -11.40 5.03 -7.13
C GLY A 51 -10.49 4.30 -8.11
N ARG A 52 -10.97 3.15 -8.56
CA ARG A 52 -10.17 2.19 -9.35
C ARG A 52 -9.57 2.80 -10.62
N ALA A 53 -10.39 3.47 -11.43
CA ALA A 53 -9.91 4.01 -12.71
C ALA A 53 -8.77 5.02 -12.49
N ALA A 54 -8.93 5.90 -11.51
CA ALA A 54 -7.92 6.90 -11.18
C ALA A 54 -6.65 6.25 -10.60
N LEU A 55 -6.81 5.22 -9.78
CA LEU A 55 -5.67 4.48 -9.21
C LEU A 55 -4.84 3.82 -10.31
N ILE A 56 -5.49 3.24 -11.32
CA ILE A 56 -4.80 2.63 -12.45
C ILE A 56 -4.02 3.68 -13.23
N GLU A 57 -4.67 4.80 -13.58
CA GLU A 57 -4.00 5.87 -14.32
C GLU A 57 -2.84 6.50 -13.54
N TYR A 58 -3.01 6.68 -12.24
CA TYR A 58 -1.97 7.17 -11.34
C TYR A 58 -0.74 6.26 -11.39
N LYS A 59 -0.95 4.95 -11.28
CA LYS A 59 0.16 4.00 -11.26
C LYS A 59 0.85 3.90 -12.62
N LYS A 60 0.10 3.97 -13.70
CA LYS A 60 0.70 4.00 -15.05
C LYS A 60 1.60 5.22 -15.23
N ALA A 61 1.12 6.40 -14.80
CA ALA A 61 1.91 7.62 -14.90
C ALA A 61 3.16 7.58 -14.01
N ASP A 62 3.02 7.05 -12.79
CA ASP A 62 4.14 6.87 -11.88
C ASP A 62 5.21 5.95 -12.48
N PHE A 63 4.79 4.81 -13.00
CA PHE A 63 5.73 3.85 -13.58
C PHE A 63 6.44 4.41 -14.81
N ALA A 64 5.73 5.15 -15.66
CA ALA A 64 6.30 5.73 -16.86
C ALA A 64 7.51 6.65 -16.57
N LYS A 65 7.50 7.30 -15.39
CA LYS A 65 8.58 8.19 -14.97
C LYS A 65 9.83 7.46 -14.48
N ARG A 66 9.71 6.18 -14.12
CA ARG A 66 10.78 5.45 -13.45
C ARG A 66 11.06 4.06 -14.01
N ARG A 67 10.48 3.71 -15.13
CA ARG A 67 10.60 2.34 -15.68
C ARG A 67 12.02 1.91 -16.02
N HIS A 68 12.95 2.85 -16.13
CA HIS A 68 14.36 2.58 -16.32
C HIS A 68 15.09 2.28 -15.01
N LEU A 69 14.40 2.41 -13.87
CA LEU A 69 14.95 2.16 -12.55
C LEU A 69 14.22 0.97 -11.93
N TYR A 70 14.92 0.19 -11.12
CA TYR A 70 14.21 -0.76 -10.28
C TYR A 70 13.70 -0.05 -9.04
N ARG A 71 12.55 -0.51 -8.50
CA ARG A 71 11.98 0.02 -7.25
C ARG A 71 11.71 -1.13 -6.31
N ARG A 72 11.96 -0.89 -5.03
CA ARG A 72 11.61 -1.83 -3.96
C ARG A 72 11.04 -1.05 -2.80
N HIS A 73 10.01 -1.61 -2.18
CA HIS A 73 9.45 -1.12 -0.93
C HIS A 73 9.59 -2.19 0.14
N TRP A 74 9.90 -1.75 1.33
CA TRP A 74 9.97 -2.61 2.50
C TRP A 74 9.03 -2.06 3.56
N ASN A 75 8.28 -2.96 4.23
CA ASN A 75 7.42 -2.59 5.35
C ASN A 75 7.99 -3.18 6.64
N GLY A 76 7.84 -2.45 7.73
CA GLY A 76 8.22 -2.91 9.05
C GLY A 76 7.31 -2.35 10.11
N SER A 77 7.31 -2.98 11.28
CA SER A 77 6.46 -2.58 12.41
C SER A 77 4.99 -2.50 11.99
N ILE A 78 4.51 -3.55 11.33
CA ILE A 78 3.11 -3.62 10.90
C ILE A 78 2.25 -3.89 12.12
N HIS A 79 1.35 -2.96 12.41
CA HIS A 79 0.40 -3.08 13.52
C HIS A 79 -1.02 -2.99 12.99
N LEU A 80 -1.83 -3.99 13.33
CA LEU A 80 -3.22 -4.09 12.89
C LEU A 80 -4.12 -4.01 14.11
N GLU A 81 -5.17 -3.19 14.01
CA GLU A 81 -6.12 -2.98 15.09
C GLU A 81 -7.53 -3.06 14.51
N LYS A 82 -8.35 -3.92 15.08
CA LYS A 82 -9.74 -4.03 14.64
C LYS A 82 -10.58 -2.91 15.28
N ILE A 83 -11.10 -2.05 14.42
CA ILE A 83 -11.93 -0.90 14.84
C ILE A 83 -13.37 -1.34 15.06
N ASP A 84 -13.89 -2.16 14.16
CA ASP A 84 -15.20 -2.77 14.25
C ASP A 84 -15.17 -4.10 13.49
N ALA A 85 -16.30 -4.79 13.41
CA ALA A 85 -16.37 -6.11 12.80
C ALA A 85 -15.91 -6.14 11.33
N ARG A 86 -15.92 -5.00 10.65
CA ARG A 86 -15.65 -4.90 9.21
C ARG A 86 -14.47 -4.02 8.85
N THR A 87 -13.83 -3.42 9.86
CA THR A 87 -12.78 -2.42 9.62
C THR A 87 -11.56 -2.71 10.47
N ILE A 88 -10.42 -2.75 9.83
CA ILE A 88 -9.12 -2.88 10.50
C ILE A 88 -8.30 -1.66 10.13
N ARG A 89 -7.70 -1.03 11.15
CA ARG A 89 -6.69 0.00 10.94
C ARG A 89 -5.33 -0.66 10.88
N GLY A 90 -4.59 -0.37 9.82
CA GLY A 90 -3.21 -0.79 9.69
C GLY A 90 -2.28 0.39 9.77
N ARG A 91 -1.14 0.20 10.39
CA ARG A 91 -0.04 1.17 10.41
C ARG A 91 1.26 0.43 10.23
N CYS A 92 2.16 1.01 9.46
CA CYS A 92 3.50 0.46 9.36
C CYS A 92 4.49 1.53 8.92
N TYR A 93 5.76 1.24 9.14
CA TYR A 93 6.82 2.02 8.53
C TYR A 93 7.11 1.46 7.15
N PHE A 94 7.58 2.32 6.27
CA PHE A 94 8.10 1.88 4.99
C PHE A 94 9.37 2.63 4.67
N PHE A 95 10.23 1.98 3.92
CA PHE A 95 11.28 2.66 3.16
C PHE A 95 11.34 2.04 1.78
N GLY A 96 11.83 2.82 0.85
CA GLY A 96 11.95 2.37 -0.52
C GLY A 96 13.12 3.02 -1.23
N TYR A 97 13.41 2.49 -2.40
CA TYR A 97 14.45 3.04 -3.25
C TYR A 97 14.14 2.80 -4.72
N ASN A 98 14.62 3.75 -5.51
CA ASN A 98 14.73 3.59 -6.95
C ASN A 98 16.21 3.44 -7.24
N GLY A 99 16.58 2.42 -7.99
CA GLY A 99 17.99 2.14 -8.28
C GLY A 99 18.26 1.95 -9.76
N GLU A 100 19.47 2.28 -10.17
CA GLU A 100 19.92 1.97 -11.52
C GLU A 100 20.28 0.49 -11.61
N PRO A 101 19.87 -0.21 -12.67
CA PRO A 101 20.24 -1.61 -12.84
C PRO A 101 21.75 -1.84 -12.72
N GLY A 102 22.12 -2.85 -11.92
CA GLY A 102 23.51 -3.19 -11.69
C GLY A 102 24.23 -2.37 -10.62
N LYS A 103 23.57 -1.40 -10.03
CA LYS A 103 24.14 -0.57 -8.96
C LYS A 103 23.42 -0.80 -7.64
N VAL A 104 24.16 -0.64 -6.54
CA VAL A 104 23.62 -0.70 -5.19
C VAL A 104 22.73 0.53 -4.96
N PRO A 105 21.51 0.35 -4.46
CA PRO A 105 20.61 1.47 -4.27
C PRO A 105 20.88 2.24 -2.99
N GLN A 106 20.36 3.46 -2.95
CA GLN A 106 20.26 4.23 -1.72
C GLN A 106 18.77 4.47 -1.45
N THR A 107 18.38 4.54 -0.18
CA THR A 107 17.01 4.82 0.20
C THR A 107 16.61 6.19 -0.35
N THR A 108 15.55 6.24 -1.14
CA THR A 108 15.08 7.47 -1.76
C THR A 108 13.85 8.03 -1.07
N HIS A 109 13.12 7.22 -0.34
CA HIS A 109 11.93 7.66 0.37
C HIS A 109 11.63 6.74 1.56
N ALA A 110 11.05 7.32 2.58
CA ALA A 110 10.68 6.61 3.80
C ALA A 110 9.53 7.33 4.48
N GLY A 111 8.78 6.62 5.29
CA GLY A 111 7.66 7.21 6.00
C GLY A 111 6.76 6.20 6.69
N VAL A 112 5.52 6.60 6.87
CA VAL A 112 4.51 5.83 7.58
C VAL A 112 3.28 5.68 6.71
N TYR A 113 2.77 4.46 6.61
CA TYR A 113 1.44 4.20 6.07
C TYR A 113 0.43 4.13 7.22
N THR A 114 -0.72 4.76 7.02
CA THR A 114 -1.88 4.61 7.89
C THR A 114 -3.05 4.22 7.00
N ASP A 115 -3.63 3.05 7.29
CA ASP A 115 -4.57 2.40 6.40
C ASP A 115 -5.90 2.12 7.09
N LEU A 116 -6.99 2.24 6.33
CA LEU A 116 -8.27 1.62 6.68
C LEU A 116 -8.50 0.48 5.71
N ILE A 117 -8.73 -0.70 6.26
CA ILE A 117 -8.83 -1.95 5.52
C ILE A 117 -10.20 -2.55 5.79
N ARG A 118 -10.94 -2.88 4.72
CA ARG A 118 -12.29 -3.42 4.81
C ARG A 118 -12.45 -4.60 3.85
N GLN A 119 -13.47 -5.39 4.11
CA GLN A 119 -13.81 -6.47 3.19
C GLN A 119 -14.68 -5.96 2.04
N GLU A 120 -14.34 -6.44 0.84
CA GLU A 120 -15.13 -6.25 -0.36
C GLU A 120 -15.09 -7.58 -1.12
N ASN A 121 -16.26 -8.12 -1.39
CA ASN A 121 -16.39 -9.43 -2.04
C ASN A 121 -15.61 -10.54 -1.31
N GLY A 122 -15.66 -10.50 0.03
CA GLY A 122 -15.01 -11.50 0.88
C GLY A 122 -13.51 -11.33 1.05
N ARG A 123 -12.91 -10.28 0.52
CA ARG A 123 -11.47 -10.04 0.59
C ARG A 123 -11.17 -8.74 1.31
N TRP A 124 -10.12 -8.75 2.13
CA TRP A 124 -9.64 -7.53 2.78
C TRP A 124 -8.87 -6.68 1.77
N LYS A 125 -9.26 -5.41 1.65
CA LYS A 125 -8.67 -4.46 0.72
C LYS A 125 -8.52 -3.09 1.38
N PHE A 126 -7.64 -2.27 0.84
CA PHE A 126 -7.53 -0.89 1.31
C PHE A 126 -8.78 -0.10 0.92
N ALA A 127 -9.51 0.38 1.92
CA ALA A 127 -10.53 1.40 1.71
C ALA A 127 -9.85 2.75 1.54
N GLU A 128 -8.76 2.96 2.29
CA GLU A 128 -8.01 4.20 2.27
C GLU A 128 -6.58 3.91 2.69
N ARG A 129 -5.62 4.42 1.95
CA ARG A 129 -4.21 4.37 2.33
C ARG A 129 -3.64 5.78 2.39
N ARG A 130 -3.14 6.19 3.54
CA ARG A 130 -2.48 7.48 3.74
C ARG A 130 -0.99 7.27 3.89
N ILE A 131 -0.22 8.11 3.20
CA ILE A 131 1.23 8.05 3.21
C ILE A 131 1.75 9.37 3.76
N ALA A 132 2.49 9.30 4.87
CA ALA A 132 3.20 10.45 5.42
C ALA A 132 4.68 10.22 5.23
N PHE A 133 5.31 11.04 4.39
CA PHE A 133 6.74 10.92 4.12
C PHE A 133 7.54 11.56 5.25
N ASP A 134 8.63 10.91 5.67
CA ASP A 134 9.54 11.45 6.68
C ASP A 134 10.37 12.60 6.11
N ALA A 135 10.62 12.53 4.80
CA ALA A 135 11.32 13.59 4.09
C ALA A 135 10.78 13.68 2.67
N ALA A 136 10.75 14.90 2.14
CA ALA A 136 10.41 15.11 0.74
C ALA A 136 11.52 14.55 -0.16
N VAL A 137 11.11 13.95 -1.24
CA VAL A 137 12.02 13.33 -2.20
C VAL A 137 11.91 14.04 -3.55
#